data_c3307d28eb564f27a3f23e023e0fc852
#
_entry.id   c3307d28eb564f27a3f23e023e0fc852
#
_cell.length_a   1.000
_cell.length_b   1.000
_cell.length_c   1.000
_cell.angle_alpha   90.00
_cell.angle_beta   90.00
_cell.angle_gamma   90.00
#
_symmetry.space_group_name_H-M   'P 1'
#
loop_
_entity.id
_entity.type
_entity.pdbx_description
1 polymer ?
#
loop_
_entity_poly.entity_id
_entity_poly.type
_entity_poly.pdbx_seq_one_letter_code
_entity_poly.pdbx_strand_id
1 'polypeptide(L)'
;MEINDITKEIIGAAIEVHKTLGPGLLEKPYELCLIHELKLRGIKCESQKPVPIQYKGLVLDDSLKLDLVVENKVIVELKATKEILPVHRAQIMSYMKLSSINNGLIINFHVKLLKDGIERFIDHA
;
A
#
# COMPACT_ATOMS: atom_id res chain seq x y z
N MET A 1 -16.36 -3.15 -6.82
CA MET A 1 -15.71 -1.91 -7.31
C MET A 1 -14.68 -2.25 -8.36
N GLU A 2 -14.63 -1.44 -9.38
CA GLU A 2 -13.58 -1.55 -10.38
C GLU A 2 -12.24 -1.07 -9.81
N ILE A 3 -11.14 -1.57 -10.39
CA ILE A 3 -9.78 -1.21 -9.91
C ILE A 3 -9.56 0.30 -9.88
N ASN A 4 -9.97 1.01 -10.93
CA ASN A 4 -9.77 2.47 -10.98
C ASN A 4 -10.57 3.21 -9.91
N ASP A 5 -11.74 2.71 -9.55
CA ASP A 5 -12.54 3.29 -8.48
C ASP A 5 -11.87 3.06 -7.12
N ILE A 6 -11.33 1.86 -6.92
CA ILE A 6 -10.62 1.52 -5.68
C ILE A 6 -9.38 2.40 -5.52
N THR A 7 -8.54 2.52 -6.55
CA THR A 7 -7.33 3.33 -6.46
C THR A 7 -7.65 4.80 -6.26
N LYS A 8 -8.71 5.30 -6.89
CA LYS A 8 -9.19 6.67 -6.70
C LYS A 8 -9.57 6.93 -5.24
N GLU A 9 -10.31 5.99 -4.63
CA GLU A 9 -10.70 6.11 -3.23
C GLU A 9 -9.50 6.03 -2.29
N ILE A 10 -8.55 5.15 -2.57
CA ILE A 10 -7.32 5.05 -1.76
C ILE A 10 -6.55 6.37 -1.81
N ILE A 11 -6.34 6.90 -3.00
CA ILE A 11 -5.60 8.15 -3.18
C ILE A 11 -6.33 9.30 -2.51
N GLY A 12 -7.65 9.40 -2.66
CA GLY A 12 -8.46 10.43 -1.99
C GLY A 12 -8.36 10.33 -0.49
N ALA A 13 -8.45 9.13 0.07
CA ALA A 13 -8.29 8.90 1.50
C ALA A 13 -6.90 9.30 1.99
N ALA A 14 -5.85 8.92 1.25
CA ALA A 14 -4.47 9.25 1.60
C ALA A 14 -4.22 10.76 1.55
N ILE A 15 -4.79 11.46 0.57
CA ILE A 15 -4.71 12.93 0.48
C ILE A 15 -5.34 13.57 1.71
N GLU A 16 -6.51 13.08 2.15
CA GLU A 16 -7.18 13.58 3.33
C GLU A 16 -6.31 13.41 4.59
N VAL A 17 -5.72 12.24 4.76
CA VAL A 17 -4.80 11.96 5.87
C VAL A 17 -3.58 12.89 5.82
N HIS A 18 -2.99 13.06 4.65
CA HIS A 18 -1.80 13.89 4.47
C HIS A 18 -2.09 15.38 4.77
N LYS A 19 -3.25 15.86 4.35
CA LYS A 19 -3.67 17.24 4.66
C LYS A 19 -3.77 17.47 6.16
N THR A 20 -4.26 16.50 6.89
CA THR A 20 -4.47 16.61 8.34
C THR A 20 -3.17 16.46 9.11
N LEU A 21 -2.34 15.48 8.75
CA LEU A 21 -1.14 15.13 9.54
C LEU A 21 0.14 15.82 9.05
N GLY A 22 0.19 16.21 7.77
CA GLY A 22 1.41 16.77 7.18
C GLY A 22 2.46 15.71 6.88
N PRO A 23 3.66 16.12 6.39
CA PRO A 23 4.67 15.18 5.91
C PRO A 23 5.69 14.71 6.94
N GLY A 24 5.58 15.11 8.20
CA GLY A 24 6.68 14.98 9.18
C GLY A 24 6.61 13.78 10.12
N LEU A 25 5.70 12.84 9.90
CA LEU A 25 5.51 11.72 10.82
C LEU A 25 6.17 10.44 10.30
N LEU A 26 6.27 9.42 11.17
CA LEU A 26 6.68 8.08 10.79
C LEU A 26 5.52 7.34 10.12
N GLU A 27 5.77 6.14 9.60
CA GLU A 27 4.79 5.41 8.81
C GLU A 27 3.54 5.01 9.58
N LYS A 28 3.68 4.60 10.85
CA LYS A 28 2.57 4.01 11.60
C LYS A 28 1.36 4.92 11.77
N PRO A 29 1.51 6.19 12.15
CA PRO A 29 0.35 7.10 12.22
C PRO A 29 -0.38 7.23 10.89
N TYR A 30 0.34 7.29 9.78
CA TYR A 30 -0.28 7.35 8.45
C TYR A 30 -1.07 6.09 8.14
N GLU A 31 -0.50 4.92 8.46
CA GLU A 31 -1.17 3.64 8.25
C GLU A 31 -2.50 3.59 9.01
N LEU A 32 -2.46 3.88 10.29
CA LEU A 32 -3.65 3.81 11.14
C LEU A 32 -4.73 4.80 10.70
N CYS A 33 -4.34 6.01 10.33
CA CYS A 33 -5.29 7.01 9.87
C CYS A 33 -5.85 6.68 8.48
N LEU A 34 -5.04 6.10 7.61
CA LEU A 34 -5.52 5.65 6.29
C LEU A 34 -6.53 4.51 6.42
N ILE A 35 -6.25 3.54 7.28
CA ILE A 35 -7.19 2.45 7.57
C ILE A 35 -8.52 3.04 8.06
N HIS A 36 -8.46 3.99 8.98
CA HIS A 36 -9.66 4.62 9.53
C HIS A 36 -10.43 5.39 8.45
N GLU A 37 -9.74 6.15 7.64
CA GLU A 37 -10.37 6.92 6.56
C GLU A 37 -11.05 6.01 5.52
N LEU A 38 -10.39 4.90 5.14
CA LEU A 38 -10.98 3.91 4.24
C LEU A 38 -12.24 3.29 4.85
N LYS A 39 -12.20 2.99 6.14
CA LYS A 39 -13.37 2.47 6.86
C LYS A 39 -14.54 3.46 6.82
N LEU A 40 -14.26 4.75 7.05
CA LEU A 40 -15.29 5.79 6.96
C LEU A 40 -15.92 5.87 5.56
N ARG A 41 -15.14 5.53 4.53
CA ARG A 41 -15.60 5.51 3.14
C ARG A 41 -16.28 4.19 2.75
N GLY A 42 -16.42 3.25 3.69
CA GLY A 42 -17.03 1.94 3.41
C GLY A 42 -16.16 1.01 2.58
N ILE A 43 -14.85 1.21 2.58
CA ILE A 43 -13.89 0.43 1.78
C ILE A 43 -13.24 -0.61 2.67
N LYS A 44 -13.26 -1.89 2.26
CA LYS A 44 -12.62 -2.96 3.01
C LYS A 44 -11.10 -2.88 2.90
N CYS A 45 -10.42 -2.97 4.05
CA CYS A 45 -8.98 -2.90 4.12
C CYS A 45 -8.46 -3.88 5.16
N GLU A 46 -7.48 -4.68 4.79
CA GLU A 46 -6.73 -5.54 5.72
C GLU A 46 -5.35 -4.95 5.93
N SER A 47 -4.91 -4.84 7.18
CA SER A 47 -3.58 -4.34 7.51
C SER A 47 -2.66 -5.48 7.93
N GLN A 48 -1.38 -5.36 7.61
CA GLN A 48 -0.33 -6.33 7.98
C GLN A 48 -0.74 -7.75 7.58
N LYS A 49 -1.20 -7.90 6.34
CA LYS A 49 -1.68 -9.19 5.85
C LYS A 49 -0.50 -10.11 5.55
N PRO A 50 -0.42 -11.30 6.19
CA PRO A 50 0.65 -12.24 5.91
C PRO A 50 0.46 -12.88 4.54
N VAL A 51 1.59 -13.09 3.84
CA VAL A 51 1.63 -13.79 2.57
C VAL A 51 2.66 -14.92 2.69
N PRO A 52 2.23 -16.19 2.55
CA PRO A 52 3.18 -17.30 2.63
C PRO A 52 4.12 -17.31 1.43
N ILE A 53 5.37 -17.65 1.68
CA ILE A 53 6.39 -17.83 0.65
C ILE A 53 6.69 -19.31 0.56
N GLN A 54 6.61 -19.88 -0.63
CA GLN A 54 6.94 -21.27 -0.87
C GLN A 54 8.20 -21.39 -1.73
N TYR A 55 9.14 -22.20 -1.28
CA TYR A 55 10.37 -22.44 -2.03
C TYR A 55 10.77 -23.91 -1.94
N LYS A 56 10.62 -24.63 -3.04
CA LYS A 56 11.05 -26.04 -3.18
C LYS A 56 10.67 -26.91 -1.97
N GLY A 57 9.40 -26.82 -1.56
CA GLY A 57 8.88 -27.59 -0.43
C GLY A 57 8.99 -26.90 0.94
N LEU A 58 9.76 -25.83 1.03
CA LEU A 58 9.81 -25.00 2.23
C LEU A 58 8.65 -24.00 2.21
N VAL A 59 7.92 -23.87 3.33
CA VAL A 59 6.84 -22.89 3.47
C VAL A 59 7.20 -21.93 4.59
N LEU A 60 7.20 -20.63 4.26
CA LEU A 60 7.41 -19.54 5.22
C LEU A 60 6.09 -18.81 5.40
N ASP A 61 5.47 -18.93 6.58
CA ASP A 61 4.13 -18.38 6.81
C ASP A 61 4.13 -16.93 7.29
N ASP A 62 5.15 -16.51 8.04
CA ASP A 62 5.18 -15.21 8.70
C ASP A 62 6.34 -14.31 8.23
N SER A 63 6.96 -14.63 7.11
CA SER A 63 8.15 -13.89 6.64
C SER A 63 7.81 -12.62 5.88
N LEU A 64 6.57 -12.50 5.37
CA LEU A 64 6.15 -11.37 4.58
C LEU A 64 4.77 -10.90 5.03
N LYS A 65 4.67 -9.59 5.30
CA LYS A 65 3.38 -8.95 5.59
C LYS A 65 3.21 -7.75 4.68
N LEU A 66 2.03 -7.64 4.06
CA LEU A 66 1.66 -6.49 3.26
C LEU A 66 1.11 -5.40 4.19
N ASP A 67 1.53 -4.16 3.99
CA ASP A 67 1.03 -3.06 4.85
C ASP A 67 -0.49 -2.99 4.80
N LEU A 68 -1.05 -2.82 3.61
CA LEU A 68 -2.50 -2.79 3.41
C LEU A 68 -2.87 -3.56 2.15
N VAL A 69 -4.01 -4.24 2.21
CA VAL A 69 -4.67 -4.81 1.02
C VAL A 69 -6.09 -4.27 0.99
N VAL A 70 -6.44 -3.56 -0.07
CA VAL A 70 -7.73 -2.88 -0.19
C VAL A 70 -8.63 -3.65 -1.16
N GLU A 71 -9.82 -4.02 -0.68
CA GLU A 71 -10.84 -4.76 -1.45
C GLU A 71 -10.30 -6.06 -2.06
N ASN A 72 -9.28 -6.67 -1.46
CA ASN A 72 -8.56 -7.84 -1.99
C ASN A 72 -8.00 -7.64 -3.41
N LYS A 73 -7.87 -6.42 -3.87
CA LYS A 73 -7.51 -6.10 -5.26
C LYS A 73 -6.32 -5.18 -5.42
N VAL A 74 -5.96 -4.42 -4.38
CA VAL A 74 -4.87 -3.44 -4.47
C VAL A 74 -4.00 -3.54 -3.22
N ILE A 75 -2.70 -3.75 -3.44
CA ILE A 75 -1.70 -3.66 -2.36
C ILE A 75 -1.29 -2.21 -2.21
N VAL A 76 -1.23 -1.73 -0.97
CA VAL A 76 -0.75 -0.38 -0.67
C VAL A 76 0.43 -0.50 0.30
N GLU A 77 1.60 -0.02 -0.14
CA GLU A 77 2.79 0.04 0.71
C GLU A 77 3.05 1.49 1.08
N LEU A 78 3.16 1.75 2.38
CA LEU A 78 3.33 3.09 2.91
C LEU A 78 4.80 3.36 3.20
N LYS A 79 5.24 4.56 2.86
CA LYS A 79 6.60 5.02 3.12
C LYS A 79 6.57 6.42 3.75
N ALA A 80 7.59 6.71 4.55
CA ALA A 80 7.87 8.04 5.08
C ALA A 80 9.37 8.28 4.95
N THR A 81 9.84 8.36 3.72
CA THR A 81 11.26 8.42 3.37
C THR A 81 11.54 9.62 2.48
N LYS A 82 12.82 9.99 2.37
CA LYS A 82 13.23 11.09 1.51
C LYS A 82 12.79 10.87 0.06
N GLU A 83 12.91 9.63 -0.42
CA GLU A 83 12.52 9.26 -1.78
C GLU A 83 12.18 7.78 -1.86
N ILE A 84 11.41 7.40 -2.87
CA ILE A 84 11.13 5.99 -3.19
C ILE A 84 12.33 5.46 -3.97
N LEU A 85 12.94 4.39 -3.47
CA LEU A 85 14.14 3.79 -4.06
C LEU A 85 13.79 2.64 -5.00
N PRO A 86 14.70 2.26 -5.91
CA PRO A 86 14.50 1.08 -6.78
C PRO A 86 14.18 -0.19 -6.00
N VAL A 87 14.78 -0.40 -4.82
CA VAL A 87 14.49 -1.58 -4.00
C VAL A 87 13.05 -1.58 -3.52
N HIS A 88 12.47 -0.42 -3.23
CA HIS A 88 11.06 -0.32 -2.82
C HIS A 88 10.13 -0.74 -3.96
N ARG A 89 10.45 -0.35 -5.19
CA ARG A 89 9.68 -0.73 -6.37
C ARG A 89 9.79 -2.23 -6.65
N ALA A 90 10.99 -2.79 -6.50
CA ALA A 90 11.20 -4.24 -6.62
C ALA A 90 10.42 -5.01 -5.57
N GLN A 91 10.37 -4.50 -4.33
CA GLN A 91 9.63 -5.13 -3.25
C GLN A 91 8.14 -5.24 -3.56
N ILE A 92 7.48 -4.15 -3.95
CA ILE A 92 6.04 -4.20 -4.22
C ILE A 92 5.72 -5.11 -5.40
N MET A 93 6.56 -5.14 -6.42
CA MET A 93 6.37 -6.05 -7.56
C MET A 93 6.48 -7.51 -7.11
N SER A 94 7.43 -7.83 -6.23
CA SER A 94 7.56 -9.18 -5.64
C SER A 94 6.33 -9.53 -4.80
N TYR A 95 5.85 -8.59 -3.98
CA TYR A 95 4.67 -8.79 -3.14
C TYR A 95 3.43 -9.05 -3.99
N MET A 96 3.28 -8.35 -5.10
CA MET A 96 2.17 -8.54 -6.03
C MET A 96 2.21 -9.96 -6.63
N LYS A 97 3.38 -10.43 -7.03
CA LYS A 97 3.53 -11.81 -7.55
C LYS A 97 3.21 -12.85 -6.50
N LEU A 98 3.77 -12.72 -5.30
CA LEU A 98 3.58 -13.71 -4.23
C LEU A 98 2.12 -13.76 -3.75
N SER A 99 1.42 -12.65 -3.77
CA SER A 99 0.02 -12.57 -3.32
C SER A 99 -0.99 -12.79 -4.44
N SER A 100 -0.54 -12.84 -5.69
CA SER A 100 -1.41 -12.90 -6.89
C SER A 100 -2.37 -11.71 -6.99
N ILE A 101 -1.93 -10.56 -6.52
CA ILE A 101 -2.67 -9.29 -6.63
C ILE A 101 -1.95 -8.43 -7.67
N ASN A 102 -2.67 -8.01 -8.70
CA ASN A 102 -2.07 -7.41 -9.89
C ASN A 102 -1.97 -5.89 -9.88
N ASN A 103 -2.41 -5.25 -8.81
CA ASN A 103 -2.39 -3.79 -8.70
C ASN A 103 -1.78 -3.38 -7.38
N GLY A 104 -0.92 -2.36 -7.42
CA GLY A 104 -0.27 -1.86 -6.21
C GLY A 104 -0.03 -0.37 -6.27
N LEU A 105 0.09 0.22 -5.09
CA LEU A 105 0.45 1.61 -4.91
C LEU A 105 1.55 1.69 -3.86
N ILE A 106 2.56 2.52 -4.11
CA ILE A 106 3.43 3.01 -3.04
C ILE A 106 2.99 4.43 -2.76
N ILE A 107 2.76 4.75 -1.48
CA ILE A 107 2.40 6.09 -1.05
C ILE A 107 3.45 6.57 -0.07
N ASN A 108 4.25 7.55 -0.48
CA ASN A 108 5.25 8.18 0.36
C ASN A 108 4.68 9.48 0.90
N PHE A 109 4.44 9.53 2.22
CA PHE A 109 3.87 10.70 2.88
C PHE A 109 4.89 11.81 3.15
N HIS A 110 6.17 11.53 3.01
CA HIS A 110 7.23 12.51 3.29
C HIS A 110 7.47 13.43 2.08
N VAL A 111 6.39 14.05 1.61
CA VAL A 111 6.39 14.96 0.47
C VAL A 111 5.48 16.14 0.76
N LYS A 112 5.71 17.26 0.09
CA LYS A 112 4.90 18.46 0.26
C LYS A 112 3.49 18.28 -0.28
N LEU A 113 3.37 17.73 -1.49
CA LEU A 113 2.11 17.40 -2.14
C LEU A 113 2.04 15.89 -2.31
N LEU A 114 1.01 15.26 -1.79
CA LEU A 114 0.95 13.80 -1.77
C LEU A 114 0.99 13.17 -3.16
N LYS A 115 0.44 13.82 -4.18
CA LYS A 115 0.50 13.31 -5.56
C LYS A 115 1.94 13.02 -6.02
N ASP A 116 2.91 13.75 -5.50
CA ASP A 116 4.32 13.56 -5.86
C ASP A 116 4.95 12.36 -5.15
N GLY A 117 4.26 11.79 -4.15
CA GLY A 117 4.71 10.63 -3.41
C GLY A 117 3.99 9.34 -3.81
N ILE A 118 3.14 9.36 -4.82
CA ILE A 118 2.35 8.19 -5.22
C ILE A 118 2.92 7.58 -6.49
N GLU A 119 3.18 6.25 -6.44
CA GLU A 119 3.55 5.47 -7.64
C GLU A 119 2.62 4.29 -7.76
N ARG A 120 2.18 4.03 -8.99
CA ARG A 120 1.25 2.94 -9.30
C ARG A 120 1.98 1.82 -10.04
N PHE A 121 1.62 0.59 -9.69
CA PHE A 121 2.22 -0.63 -10.25
C PHE A 121 1.12 -1.55 -10.76
N ILE A 122 1.33 -2.14 -11.93
CA ILE A 122 0.42 -3.10 -12.52
C ILE A 122 1.26 -4.30 -12.97
N ASP A 123 0.83 -5.49 -12.59
CA ASP A 123 1.43 -6.74 -13.06
C ASP A 123 0.49 -7.34 -14.10
N HIS A 124 0.96 -7.44 -15.35
CA HIS A 124 0.19 -7.97 -16.47
C HIS A 124 0.38 -9.48 -16.67
N ALA A 125 1.16 -10.12 -15.82
CA ALA A 125 1.48 -11.54 -15.96
C ALA A 125 0.30 -12.45 -15.67
#